data_3366f5e8fa8e8dd0ede52aceef5f95e8
#
_entry.id   3366f5e8fa8e8dd0ede52aceef5f95e8
#
_cell.length_a   1.000
_cell.length_b   1.000
_cell.length_c   1.000
_cell.angle_alpha   90.00
_cell.angle_beta   90.00
_cell.angle_gamma   90.00
#
_symmetry.space_group_name_H-M   'P 1'
#
loop_
_entity.id
_entity.type
_entity.pdbx_description
1 polymer ?
#
loop_
_entity_poly.entity_id
_entity_poly.type
_entity_poly.pdbx_seq_one_letter_code
_entity_poly.pdbx_strand_id
1 'polypeptide(L)'
;DGCKDVPIQFTDQTTSVYGFPNSWKWNFGNPATTADTSRLRNPLYTYPANGSYNVQLITGSNKGCLDTITKPINITDKPALQLTNDTLICSIDTLQLNAVGQGTFQWSPAYNINNQTIGNPLVSPDVPTKYYVTVTLAPGCFNTDSVLVNVVDFVTLLAPNDTTICRGDSVVLKPSTDGLQYTWSPPNLFTNPNVRDAVAYPTDPSTVFTVVSTIGKCNQTRTVTVNTVPYPLVNAGPDDAICFGDTILLTANGDAENWLWLPAATLGTPTNAVTSAFPSFTTSYILRGTSTLGCPKPVFDTVLVQVVPPVPAFAGNDTLVVVGQPLQLNGSGGTIYQWTPPDFLNNTGIPNPVAIFDASRENFSYIMRTETPEGCFAYDTINIRIFKTAPDIFVPTGFTPDGNGLNDVLRPFAVGIAQFDYFRVFNRWGQEVFATTSLENGWDGTFKSIQQDPGTYAWMVSGIDFLGRRILKKGTVVLIR
;
A
#
# COMPACT_ATOMS: atom_id res chain seq x y z
N ASP A 1 31.87 -52.34 -45.18
CA ASP A 1 30.99 -51.66 -44.25
C ASP A 1 30.68 -50.25 -44.73
N GLY A 2 29.57 -49.70 -44.34
CA GLY A 2 29.14 -48.39 -44.77
C GLY A 2 28.09 -47.75 -43.85
N CYS A 3 27.61 -46.54 -44.18
CA CYS A 3 26.53 -45.88 -43.49
C CYS A 3 25.20 -45.92 -44.20
N LYS A 4 24.16 -45.98 -43.44
CA LYS A 4 22.80 -45.74 -43.88
C LYS A 4 22.69 -44.43 -44.64
N ASP A 5 21.91 -44.42 -45.73
CA ASP A 5 21.65 -43.25 -46.60
C ASP A 5 22.93 -42.65 -47.26
N VAL A 6 24.05 -43.41 -47.27
CA VAL A 6 25.29 -43.03 -47.97
C VAL A 6 25.51 -43.98 -49.14
N PRO A 7 25.74 -43.49 -50.37
CA PRO A 7 26.05 -44.34 -51.54
C PRO A 7 27.36 -45.09 -51.34
N ILE A 8 27.33 -46.42 -51.53
CA ILE A 8 28.47 -47.27 -51.43
C ILE A 8 28.85 -47.70 -52.85
N GLN A 9 30.12 -47.53 -53.22
CA GLN A 9 30.63 -47.96 -54.50
C GLN A 9 31.04 -49.45 -54.45
N PHE A 10 30.39 -50.27 -55.24
CA PHE A 10 30.80 -51.65 -55.43
C PHE A 10 31.67 -51.75 -56.67
N THR A 11 32.76 -52.47 -56.55
CA THR A 11 33.75 -52.60 -57.66
C THR A 11 33.95 -54.07 -57.98
N ASP A 12 33.77 -54.40 -59.24
CA ASP A 12 34.06 -55.74 -59.78
C ASP A 12 35.55 -55.97 -59.81
N GLN A 13 36.01 -57.06 -59.18
CA GLN A 13 37.38 -57.53 -59.16
C GLN A 13 37.50 -58.94 -59.83
N THR A 14 36.49 -59.31 -60.64
CA THR A 14 36.47 -60.60 -61.25
C THR A 14 37.58 -60.75 -62.32
N THR A 15 38.34 -61.82 -62.22
CA THR A 15 39.32 -62.24 -63.24
C THR A 15 38.88 -63.53 -63.89
N SER A 16 39.21 -63.72 -65.12
CA SER A 16 38.87 -64.95 -65.89
C SER A 16 40.15 -65.50 -66.51
N VAL A 17 40.32 -66.81 -66.41
CA VAL A 17 41.45 -67.49 -67.01
C VAL A 17 41.22 -67.71 -68.51
N TYR A 18 39.88 -67.90 -68.90
CA TYR A 18 39.51 -68.11 -70.31
C TYR A 18 38.46 -67.04 -70.67
N GLY A 19 38.84 -66.14 -71.55
CA GLY A 19 37.95 -65.05 -71.96
C GLY A 19 38.04 -63.84 -71.06
N PHE A 20 36.97 -63.02 -71.00
CA PHE A 20 36.85 -61.84 -70.17
C PHE A 20 35.41 -61.71 -69.64
N PRO A 21 35.25 -61.14 -68.39
CA PRO A 21 33.92 -60.86 -67.87
C PRO A 21 33.19 -59.86 -68.74
N ASN A 22 31.89 -60.15 -69.11
CA ASN A 22 31.08 -59.32 -69.98
C ASN A 22 29.66 -59.10 -69.47
N SER A 23 29.29 -59.72 -68.37
CA SER A 23 27.98 -59.50 -67.75
C SER A 23 28.08 -59.51 -66.21
N TRP A 24 27.31 -58.68 -65.61
CA TRP A 24 27.25 -58.55 -64.15
C TRP A 24 25.81 -58.51 -63.72
N LYS A 25 25.49 -59.18 -62.58
CA LYS A 25 24.21 -59.13 -61.92
C LYS A 25 24.47 -59.02 -60.39
N TRP A 26 24.28 -57.84 -59.90
CA TRP A 26 24.39 -57.57 -58.46
C TRP A 26 23.01 -57.73 -57.83
N ASN A 27 22.96 -58.27 -56.61
CA ASN A 27 21.88 -58.19 -55.65
C ASN A 27 22.47 -57.66 -54.35
N PHE A 28 21.96 -56.54 -53.90
CA PHE A 28 22.51 -55.86 -52.70
C PHE A 28 21.96 -56.41 -51.37
N GLY A 29 21.08 -57.42 -51.47
CA GLY A 29 20.57 -58.17 -50.30
C GLY A 29 19.62 -57.39 -49.39
N ASN A 30 18.97 -56.36 -49.93
CA ASN A 30 17.99 -55.59 -49.18
C ASN A 30 16.59 -56.24 -49.25
N PRO A 31 16.12 -56.86 -48.16
CA PRO A 31 14.86 -57.61 -48.19
C PRO A 31 13.60 -56.72 -48.31
N ALA A 32 13.76 -55.42 -48.10
CA ALA A 32 12.65 -54.47 -48.14
C ALA A 32 12.27 -54.01 -49.55
N THR A 33 13.01 -54.41 -50.58
CA THR A 33 12.77 -53.98 -51.96
C THR A 33 13.24 -55.05 -52.97
N THR A 34 12.61 -55.12 -54.10
CA THR A 34 13.03 -55.94 -55.25
C THR A 34 13.87 -55.12 -56.27
N ALA A 35 14.03 -53.81 -56.03
CA ALA A 35 14.81 -52.91 -56.87
C ALA A 35 16.29 -52.81 -56.39
N ASP A 36 16.74 -53.69 -55.50
CA ASP A 36 18.11 -53.79 -54.95
C ASP A 36 19.07 -54.55 -55.82
N THR A 37 18.96 -54.39 -57.15
CA THR A 37 19.79 -55.08 -58.16
C THR A 37 20.42 -54.09 -59.13
N SER A 38 21.58 -54.50 -59.71
CA SER A 38 22.25 -53.75 -60.80
C SER A 38 22.94 -54.64 -61.79
N ARG A 39 23.02 -54.18 -63.06
CA ARG A 39 23.79 -54.84 -64.13
C ARG A 39 25.04 -54.05 -64.55
N LEU A 40 25.27 -52.94 -63.85
CA LEU A 40 26.51 -52.17 -64.06
C LEU A 40 27.73 -52.94 -63.50
N ARG A 41 28.88 -52.78 -64.14
CA ARG A 41 30.12 -53.41 -63.70
C ARG A 41 30.49 -52.91 -62.27
N ASN A 42 30.39 -51.62 -62.03
CA ASN A 42 30.72 -50.97 -60.78
C ASN A 42 29.55 -50.08 -60.31
N PRO A 43 28.48 -50.63 -59.68
CA PRO A 43 27.34 -49.85 -59.30
C PRO A 43 27.53 -49.12 -57.98
N LEU A 44 26.74 -48.07 -57.79
CA LEU A 44 26.48 -47.44 -56.47
C LEU A 44 25.18 -47.98 -55.92
N TYR A 45 25.15 -48.29 -54.62
CA TYR A 45 23.89 -48.60 -53.93
C TYR A 45 23.84 -47.91 -52.58
N THR A 46 22.65 -47.45 -52.22
CA THR A 46 22.39 -46.78 -50.95
C THR A 46 21.41 -47.59 -50.10
N TYR A 47 21.85 -48.00 -48.90
CA TYR A 47 21.00 -48.75 -47.96
C TYR A 47 20.16 -47.79 -47.11
N PRO A 48 18.85 -47.93 -47.09
CA PRO A 48 17.93 -47.06 -46.35
C PRO A 48 17.82 -47.39 -44.87
N ALA A 49 18.40 -48.54 -44.43
CA ALA A 49 18.36 -48.97 -43.04
C ALA A 49 19.68 -49.56 -42.61
N ASN A 50 20.01 -49.50 -41.32
CA ASN A 50 21.12 -50.20 -40.72
C ASN A 50 20.87 -51.72 -40.66
N GLY A 51 21.88 -52.50 -40.70
CA GLY A 51 21.80 -53.97 -40.66
C GLY A 51 22.97 -54.65 -41.37
N SER A 52 22.94 -55.99 -41.43
CA SER A 52 23.91 -56.78 -42.19
C SER A 52 23.19 -57.29 -43.45
N TYR A 53 23.76 -56.99 -44.60
CA TYR A 53 23.26 -57.36 -45.91
C TYR A 53 24.19 -58.27 -46.60
N ASN A 54 23.68 -59.35 -47.29
CA ASN A 54 24.47 -60.28 -48.07
C ASN A 54 24.44 -59.83 -49.52
N VAL A 55 25.51 -59.19 -49.98
CA VAL A 55 25.65 -58.72 -51.36
C VAL A 55 26.15 -59.86 -52.22
N GLN A 56 25.38 -60.18 -53.26
CA GLN A 56 25.71 -61.21 -54.24
C GLN A 56 26.06 -60.58 -55.56
N LEU A 57 27.13 -61.05 -56.16
CA LEU A 57 27.55 -60.75 -57.51
C LEU A 57 27.57 -62.05 -58.34
N ILE A 58 26.82 -62.08 -59.46
CA ILE A 58 26.91 -63.10 -60.46
C ILE A 58 27.60 -62.47 -61.65
N THR A 59 28.74 -63.04 -62.09
CA THR A 59 29.47 -62.61 -63.28
C THR A 59 29.45 -63.68 -64.32
N GLY A 60 29.30 -63.22 -65.61
CA GLY A 60 29.38 -64.11 -66.72
C GLY A 60 30.53 -63.72 -67.65
N SER A 61 31.19 -64.73 -68.25
CA SER A 61 32.23 -64.56 -69.28
C SER A 61 31.66 -64.62 -70.70
N ASN A 62 32.39 -64.07 -71.66
CA ASN A 62 32.08 -64.15 -73.05
C ASN A 62 32.13 -65.60 -73.62
N LYS A 63 32.50 -66.58 -72.80
CA LYS A 63 32.49 -68.02 -73.11
C LYS A 63 31.31 -68.76 -72.45
N GLY A 64 30.38 -68.05 -71.82
CA GLY A 64 29.18 -68.58 -71.18
C GLY A 64 29.38 -69.15 -69.79
N CYS A 65 30.52 -69.05 -69.19
CA CYS A 65 30.73 -69.45 -67.80
C CYS A 65 30.15 -68.42 -66.83
N LEU A 66 29.48 -68.90 -65.76
CA LEU A 66 28.96 -68.08 -64.66
C LEU A 66 29.71 -68.39 -63.35
N ASP A 67 29.95 -67.36 -62.56
CA ASP A 67 30.45 -67.52 -61.25
C ASP A 67 29.67 -66.59 -60.26
N THR A 68 29.57 -67.01 -59.00
CA THR A 68 28.78 -66.31 -58.00
C THR A 68 29.59 -66.13 -56.75
N ILE A 69 29.65 -64.93 -56.26
CA ILE A 69 30.22 -64.59 -54.94
C ILE A 69 29.21 -63.88 -54.09
N THR A 70 29.17 -64.19 -52.76
CA THR A 70 28.37 -63.51 -51.81
C THR A 70 29.26 -63.00 -50.66
N LYS A 71 29.17 -61.73 -50.32
CA LYS A 71 29.89 -61.12 -49.20
C LYS A 71 28.98 -60.33 -48.31
N PRO A 72 29.09 -60.47 -46.96
CA PRO A 72 28.31 -59.62 -46.05
C PRO A 72 28.88 -58.19 -46.05
N ILE A 73 28.03 -57.22 -45.90
CA ILE A 73 28.32 -55.82 -45.63
C ILE A 73 27.51 -55.36 -44.44
N ASN A 74 28.14 -54.67 -43.50
CA ASN A 74 27.49 -54.08 -42.35
C ASN A 74 27.22 -52.59 -42.60
N ILE A 75 25.98 -52.21 -42.47
CA ILE A 75 25.50 -50.84 -42.59
C ILE A 75 25.13 -50.37 -41.18
N THR A 76 25.72 -49.27 -40.76
CA THR A 76 25.49 -48.64 -39.44
C THR A 76 24.89 -47.24 -39.58
N ASP A 77 24.31 -46.72 -38.53
CA ASP A 77 23.93 -45.29 -38.49
C ASP A 77 25.22 -44.42 -38.54
N LYS A 78 25.08 -43.20 -39.02
CA LYS A 78 26.15 -42.21 -38.90
C LYS A 78 26.56 -42.05 -37.45
N PRO A 79 27.84 -41.92 -37.16
CA PRO A 79 28.31 -41.74 -35.77
C PRO A 79 27.68 -40.50 -35.17
N ALA A 80 27.13 -40.61 -33.95
CA ALA A 80 26.70 -39.44 -33.20
C ALA A 80 27.93 -38.56 -32.91
N LEU A 81 27.76 -37.25 -33.03
CA LEU A 81 28.78 -36.26 -32.76
C LEU A 81 28.15 -35.13 -31.91
N GLN A 82 28.74 -34.91 -30.77
CA GLN A 82 28.47 -33.74 -29.95
C GLN A 82 29.73 -32.91 -29.88
N LEU A 83 29.60 -31.59 -29.98
CA LEU A 83 30.72 -30.66 -30.08
C LEU A 83 30.57 -29.52 -29.09
N THR A 84 31.67 -28.98 -28.61
CA THR A 84 31.74 -27.70 -27.89
C THR A 84 31.02 -26.61 -28.70
N ASN A 85 30.25 -25.77 -28.00
CA ASN A 85 29.59 -24.61 -28.64
C ASN A 85 30.62 -23.57 -29.08
N ASP A 86 30.20 -22.70 -30.02
CA ASP A 86 30.95 -21.52 -30.40
C ASP A 86 31.32 -20.72 -29.15
N THR A 87 32.54 -20.22 -29.10
CA THR A 87 33.09 -19.57 -27.91
C THR A 87 33.94 -18.35 -28.26
N LEU A 88 34.22 -17.53 -27.24
CA LEU A 88 35.10 -16.37 -27.35
C LEU A 88 36.27 -16.53 -26.37
N ILE A 89 37.48 -16.33 -26.84
CA ILE A 89 38.73 -16.40 -26.04
C ILE A 89 39.58 -15.16 -26.24
N CYS A 90 40.52 -14.96 -25.32
CA CYS A 90 41.63 -14.04 -25.52
C CYS A 90 42.73 -14.67 -26.41
N SER A 91 43.42 -13.88 -27.24
CA SER A 91 44.46 -14.35 -28.14
C SER A 91 45.63 -15.08 -27.45
N ILE A 92 45.82 -14.85 -26.14
CA ILE A 92 46.82 -15.55 -25.32
C ILE A 92 46.27 -16.77 -24.58
N ASP A 93 45.02 -17.14 -24.81
CA ASP A 93 44.38 -18.30 -24.17
C ASP A 93 44.62 -19.59 -24.94
N THR A 94 44.43 -20.66 -24.22
CA THR A 94 44.34 -22.01 -24.79
C THR A 94 42.98 -22.59 -24.42
N LEU A 95 42.25 -23.03 -25.42
CA LEU A 95 40.90 -23.61 -25.26
C LEU A 95 40.97 -25.11 -25.54
N GLN A 96 40.35 -25.91 -24.69
CA GLN A 96 40.12 -27.33 -24.95
C GLN A 96 38.79 -27.46 -25.70
N LEU A 97 38.87 -27.94 -26.96
CA LEU A 97 37.69 -28.37 -27.69
C LEU A 97 37.28 -29.75 -27.20
N ASN A 98 36.04 -30.10 -27.29
CA ASN A 98 35.52 -31.38 -26.89
C ASN A 98 34.51 -31.91 -27.91
N ALA A 99 34.93 -32.90 -28.67
CA ALA A 99 34.09 -33.67 -29.55
C ALA A 99 33.87 -35.06 -28.97
N VAL A 100 32.60 -35.44 -28.80
CA VAL A 100 32.23 -36.75 -28.25
C VAL A 100 31.53 -37.54 -29.33
N GLY A 101 32.07 -38.71 -29.67
CA GLY A 101 31.58 -39.62 -30.69
C GLY A 101 32.35 -40.92 -30.69
N GLN A 102 31.82 -41.93 -31.41
CA GLN A 102 32.53 -43.19 -31.60
C GLN A 102 33.21 -43.20 -32.97
N GLY A 103 34.50 -43.49 -33.00
CA GLY A 103 35.32 -43.56 -34.21
C GLY A 103 36.63 -42.80 -34.09
N THR A 104 37.28 -42.59 -35.22
CA THR A 104 38.50 -41.79 -35.32
C THR A 104 38.15 -40.35 -35.67
N PHE A 105 38.82 -39.40 -34.97
CA PHE A 105 38.61 -37.98 -35.18
C PHE A 105 39.67 -37.43 -36.17
N GLN A 106 39.23 -36.43 -36.95
CA GLN A 106 40.12 -35.62 -37.74
C GLN A 106 39.66 -34.16 -37.72
N TRP A 107 40.49 -33.27 -37.17
CA TRP A 107 40.24 -31.85 -37.12
C TRP A 107 40.91 -31.11 -38.28
N SER A 108 40.28 -30.03 -38.71
CA SER A 108 40.84 -29.06 -39.66
C SER A 108 40.32 -27.65 -39.34
N PRO A 109 41.05 -26.57 -39.65
CA PRO A 109 42.43 -26.57 -40.15
C PRO A 109 43.43 -27.02 -39.09
N ALA A 110 44.64 -27.30 -39.52
CA ALA A 110 45.77 -27.60 -38.60
C ALA A 110 46.34 -26.37 -37.87
N TYR A 111 45.66 -25.24 -37.96
CA TYR A 111 46.06 -23.95 -37.40
C TYR A 111 45.94 -23.93 -35.89
N ASN A 112 47.05 -23.74 -35.20
CA ASN A 112 47.12 -23.61 -33.74
C ASN A 112 46.35 -24.69 -32.94
N ILE A 113 46.38 -25.94 -33.42
CA ILE A 113 45.82 -27.13 -32.78
C ILE A 113 46.95 -28.11 -32.43
N ASN A 114 46.96 -28.58 -31.19
CA ASN A 114 48.04 -29.46 -30.73
C ASN A 114 47.97 -30.88 -31.29
N ASN A 115 46.78 -31.40 -31.54
CA ASN A 115 46.57 -32.73 -32.10
C ASN A 115 45.23 -32.80 -32.87
N GLN A 116 45.31 -33.14 -34.16
CA GLN A 116 44.12 -33.21 -35.03
C GLN A 116 43.30 -34.51 -34.93
N THR A 117 43.87 -35.55 -34.23
CA THR A 117 43.30 -36.89 -34.27
C THR A 117 42.63 -37.33 -32.94
N ILE A 118 42.57 -36.47 -31.96
CA ILE A 118 41.91 -36.75 -30.67
C ILE A 118 40.60 -36.01 -30.55
N GLY A 119 39.67 -36.53 -29.72
CA GLY A 119 38.37 -35.89 -29.50
C GLY A 119 38.44 -34.58 -28.74
N ASN A 120 39.47 -34.35 -27.94
CA ASN A 120 39.63 -33.21 -27.05
C ASN A 120 40.94 -32.44 -27.23
N PRO A 121 41.25 -31.90 -28.42
CA PRO A 121 42.45 -31.14 -28.65
C PRO A 121 42.48 -29.81 -27.94
N LEU A 122 43.67 -29.27 -27.71
CA LEU A 122 43.91 -27.90 -27.29
C LEU A 122 44.14 -27.02 -28.51
N VAL A 123 43.45 -25.87 -28.55
CA VAL A 123 43.61 -24.86 -29.60
C VAL A 123 44.00 -23.52 -28.98
N SER A 124 44.83 -22.74 -29.67
CA SER A 124 45.25 -21.40 -29.25
C SER A 124 45.28 -20.44 -30.45
N PRO A 125 44.18 -20.24 -31.16
CA PRO A 125 44.17 -19.36 -32.32
C PRO A 125 44.34 -17.90 -31.88
N ASP A 126 45.09 -17.12 -32.66
CA ASP A 126 45.26 -15.66 -32.48
C ASP A 126 44.34 -14.83 -33.38
N VAL A 127 43.57 -15.49 -34.25
CA VAL A 127 42.50 -14.89 -35.06
C VAL A 127 41.22 -15.76 -35.00
N PRO A 128 40.05 -15.19 -35.23
CA PRO A 128 38.81 -15.97 -35.28
C PRO A 128 38.90 -17.14 -36.23
N THR A 129 38.82 -18.35 -35.69
CA THR A 129 39.07 -19.58 -36.42
C THR A 129 37.90 -20.55 -36.30
N LYS A 130 37.43 -21.07 -37.44
CA LYS A 130 36.41 -22.12 -37.45
C LYS A 130 37.08 -23.48 -37.61
N TYR A 131 37.01 -24.29 -36.55
CA TYR A 131 37.51 -25.66 -36.57
C TYR A 131 36.38 -26.62 -36.97
N TYR A 132 36.70 -27.52 -37.89
CA TYR A 132 35.80 -28.60 -38.30
C TYR A 132 36.34 -29.92 -37.73
N VAL A 133 35.47 -30.77 -37.26
CA VAL A 133 35.79 -32.12 -36.82
C VAL A 133 35.00 -33.13 -37.60
N THR A 134 35.70 -34.13 -38.14
CA THR A 134 35.07 -35.30 -38.76
C THR A 134 35.32 -36.50 -37.88
N VAL A 135 34.25 -37.20 -37.47
CA VAL A 135 34.37 -38.50 -36.79
C VAL A 135 34.00 -39.59 -37.80
N THR A 136 34.93 -40.56 -37.95
CA THR A 136 34.77 -41.66 -38.91
C THR A 136 34.70 -42.98 -38.16
N LEU A 137 33.59 -43.73 -38.35
CA LEU A 137 33.39 -45.06 -37.76
C LEU A 137 33.88 -46.17 -38.68
N ALA A 138 33.67 -46.05 -40.00
CA ALA A 138 34.08 -46.96 -41.05
C ALA A 138 34.28 -46.18 -42.36
N PRO A 139 34.99 -46.72 -43.38
CA PRO A 139 35.12 -46.10 -44.67
C PRO A 139 33.77 -45.69 -45.24
N GLY A 140 33.61 -44.38 -45.55
CA GLY A 140 32.34 -43.81 -46.03
C GLY A 140 31.27 -43.53 -44.94
N CYS A 141 31.54 -43.91 -43.68
CA CYS A 141 30.65 -43.69 -42.55
C CYS A 141 31.24 -42.65 -41.63
N PHE A 142 30.87 -41.39 -41.77
CA PHE A 142 31.39 -40.26 -41.00
C PHE A 142 30.31 -39.23 -40.74
N ASN A 143 30.56 -38.40 -39.69
CA ASN A 143 29.79 -37.21 -39.38
C ASN A 143 30.76 -36.03 -39.17
N THR A 144 30.34 -34.84 -39.57
CA THR A 144 31.15 -33.62 -39.48
C THR A 144 30.36 -32.52 -38.83
N ASP A 145 31.02 -31.80 -37.94
CA ASP A 145 30.49 -30.61 -37.27
C ASP A 145 31.58 -29.56 -37.14
N SER A 146 31.25 -28.37 -36.68
CA SER A 146 32.19 -27.26 -36.55
C SER A 146 31.95 -26.39 -35.38
N VAL A 147 33.02 -25.83 -34.83
CA VAL A 147 33.00 -24.83 -33.73
C VAL A 147 33.75 -23.59 -34.21
N LEU A 148 33.12 -22.42 -33.99
CA LEU A 148 33.76 -21.13 -34.22
C LEU A 148 34.40 -20.66 -32.88
N VAL A 149 35.72 -20.48 -32.90
CA VAL A 149 36.45 -19.85 -31.80
C VAL A 149 36.74 -18.40 -32.21
N ASN A 150 35.96 -17.49 -31.65
CA ASN A 150 36.20 -16.06 -31.80
C ASN A 150 37.37 -15.64 -30.90
N VAL A 151 38.16 -14.65 -31.34
CA VAL A 151 39.37 -14.22 -30.64
C VAL A 151 39.35 -12.71 -30.50
N VAL A 152 39.73 -12.23 -29.33
CA VAL A 152 39.96 -10.79 -29.05
C VAL A 152 41.35 -10.61 -28.46
N ASP A 153 42.01 -9.50 -28.81
CA ASP A 153 43.32 -9.15 -28.26
C ASP A 153 43.25 -8.41 -26.94
N PHE A 154 42.13 -7.77 -26.67
CA PHE A 154 41.89 -7.03 -25.45
C PHE A 154 40.37 -6.97 -25.15
N VAL A 155 40.03 -6.71 -23.91
CA VAL A 155 38.64 -6.47 -23.46
C VAL A 155 38.36 -4.97 -23.59
N THR A 156 37.25 -4.60 -24.23
CA THR A 156 36.77 -3.22 -24.18
C THR A 156 36.03 -2.99 -22.88
N LEU A 157 36.35 -1.91 -22.19
CA LEU A 157 35.65 -1.54 -20.94
C LEU A 157 35.57 -0.02 -20.81
N LEU A 158 34.38 0.49 -20.76
CA LEU A 158 34.06 1.88 -20.42
C LEU A 158 33.28 1.88 -19.10
N ALA A 159 33.79 2.57 -18.08
CA ALA A 159 33.11 2.76 -16.83
C ALA A 159 31.90 3.70 -17.03
N PRO A 160 30.85 3.57 -16.21
CA PRO A 160 29.82 4.61 -16.12
C PRO A 160 30.45 5.91 -15.62
N ASN A 161 29.78 7.03 -15.89
CA ASN A 161 30.23 8.34 -15.40
C ASN A 161 30.16 8.39 -13.86
N ASP A 162 31.06 9.21 -13.29
CA ASP A 162 30.98 9.56 -11.88
C ASP A 162 29.60 10.16 -11.58
N THR A 163 29.04 9.82 -10.42
CA THR A 163 27.70 10.22 -10.05
C THR A 163 27.60 10.60 -8.59
N THR A 164 26.51 11.31 -8.25
CA THR A 164 26.16 11.66 -6.87
C THR A 164 24.79 11.11 -6.56
N ILE A 165 24.65 10.48 -5.41
CA ILE A 165 23.39 9.92 -4.91
C ILE A 165 23.13 10.39 -3.48
N CYS A 166 21.93 10.18 -2.99
CA CYS A 166 21.59 10.47 -1.59
C CYS A 166 22.21 9.40 -0.68
N ARG A 167 22.69 9.81 0.49
CA ARG A 167 23.30 8.91 1.48
C ARG A 167 22.28 7.85 1.94
N GLY A 168 22.73 6.59 1.89
CA GLY A 168 21.86 5.43 2.20
C GLY A 168 21.10 4.87 0.99
N ASP A 169 21.15 5.54 -0.16
CA ASP A 169 20.61 5.01 -1.41
C ASP A 169 21.61 4.03 -2.07
N SER A 170 21.10 3.30 -3.04
CA SER A 170 21.88 2.45 -3.92
C SER A 170 21.92 3.00 -5.34
N VAL A 171 22.95 2.61 -6.09
CA VAL A 171 23.11 2.94 -7.49
C VAL A 171 23.48 1.71 -8.30
N VAL A 172 22.90 1.59 -9.50
CA VAL A 172 23.28 0.54 -10.44
C VAL A 172 24.40 1.04 -11.32
N LEU A 173 25.58 0.44 -11.20
CA LEU A 173 26.75 0.73 -12.03
C LEU A 173 26.69 -0.14 -13.29
N LYS A 174 26.59 0.51 -14.46
CA LYS A 174 26.42 -0.15 -15.77
C LYS A 174 27.58 0.18 -16.68
N PRO A 175 28.65 -0.62 -16.69
CA PRO A 175 29.74 -0.44 -17.63
C PRO A 175 29.33 -0.90 -19.04
N SER A 176 29.92 -0.29 -20.07
CA SER A 176 29.84 -0.79 -21.43
C SER A 176 31.06 -1.65 -21.71
N THR A 177 30.86 -2.92 -22.05
CA THR A 177 31.97 -3.89 -22.20
C THR A 177 31.53 -5.11 -23.02
N ASP A 178 32.53 -5.74 -23.67
CA ASP A 178 32.41 -7.04 -24.34
C ASP A 178 32.90 -8.22 -23.46
N GLY A 179 33.30 -7.94 -22.23
CA GLY A 179 33.78 -8.96 -21.30
C GLY A 179 32.70 -9.97 -20.89
N LEU A 180 33.15 -11.16 -20.52
CA LEU A 180 32.26 -12.28 -20.13
C LEU A 180 32.19 -12.48 -18.61
N GLN A 181 33.18 -12.01 -17.86
CA GLN A 181 33.22 -12.09 -16.42
C GLN A 181 33.52 -10.72 -15.82
N TYR A 182 33.03 -10.48 -14.63
CA TYR A 182 33.12 -9.18 -13.96
C TYR A 182 33.48 -9.37 -12.49
N THR A 183 34.26 -8.44 -11.98
CA THR A 183 34.55 -8.36 -10.55
C THR A 183 34.58 -6.90 -10.13
N TRP A 184 33.71 -6.53 -9.21
CA TRP A 184 33.66 -5.21 -8.62
C TRP A 184 34.32 -5.17 -7.25
N SER A 185 34.96 -4.07 -6.93
CA SER A 185 35.65 -3.85 -5.65
C SER A 185 35.33 -2.45 -5.12
N PRO A 186 35.17 -2.28 -3.78
CA PRO A 186 35.19 -3.29 -2.73
C PRO A 186 33.94 -4.17 -2.69
N PRO A 187 34.06 -5.52 -2.57
CA PRO A 187 32.93 -6.43 -2.77
C PRO A 187 31.81 -6.33 -1.72
N ASN A 188 32.13 -5.89 -0.51
CA ASN A 188 31.20 -5.73 0.59
C ASN A 188 30.18 -4.60 0.38
N LEU A 189 30.40 -3.74 -0.61
CA LEU A 189 29.49 -2.63 -0.96
C LEU A 189 28.57 -2.99 -2.15
N PHE A 190 28.46 -4.26 -2.52
CA PHE A 190 27.60 -4.75 -3.59
C PHE A 190 26.69 -5.87 -3.12
N THR A 191 25.50 -5.95 -3.71
CA THR A 191 24.63 -7.14 -3.54
C THR A 191 25.27 -8.37 -4.18
N ASN A 192 25.84 -8.20 -5.38
CA ASN A 192 26.64 -9.21 -6.10
C ASN A 192 27.74 -8.48 -6.87
N PRO A 193 29.03 -8.67 -6.51
CA PRO A 193 30.13 -8.00 -7.18
C PRO A 193 30.55 -8.67 -8.51
N ASN A 194 29.98 -9.84 -8.86
CA ASN A 194 30.38 -10.62 -10.02
C ASN A 194 29.42 -10.56 -11.19
N VAL A 195 28.65 -9.46 -11.29
CA VAL A 195 27.73 -9.21 -12.41
C VAL A 195 28.11 -7.93 -13.14
N ARG A 196 27.73 -7.81 -14.43
CA ARG A 196 28.02 -6.61 -15.21
C ARG A 196 27.35 -5.38 -14.59
N ASP A 197 26.03 -5.43 -14.43
CA ASP A 197 25.23 -4.33 -13.91
C ASP A 197 25.04 -4.53 -12.39
N ALA A 198 26.01 -4.04 -11.62
CA ALA A 198 26.08 -4.27 -10.18
C ALA A 198 25.41 -3.15 -9.38
N VAL A 199 24.67 -3.53 -8.33
CA VAL A 199 24.06 -2.58 -7.39
C VAL A 199 25.02 -2.28 -6.27
N ALA A 200 25.48 -1.02 -6.19
CA ALA A 200 26.42 -0.52 -5.19
C ALA A 200 25.72 0.24 -4.07
N TYR A 201 26.22 0.09 -2.84
CA TYR A 201 25.74 0.74 -1.61
C TYR A 201 26.92 1.51 -0.96
N PRO A 202 27.27 2.70 -1.46
CA PRO A 202 28.34 3.49 -0.88
C PRO A 202 27.97 3.99 0.52
N THR A 203 28.90 3.86 1.47
CA THR A 203 28.73 4.30 2.86
C THR A 203 29.42 5.63 3.16
N ASP A 204 30.51 5.90 2.44
CA ASP A 204 31.34 7.09 2.63
C ASP A 204 30.88 8.26 1.75
N PRO A 205 31.24 9.50 2.09
CA PRO A 205 30.91 10.67 1.28
C PRO A 205 31.39 10.58 -0.16
N SER A 206 32.47 9.85 -0.42
CA SER A 206 33.00 9.58 -1.75
C SER A 206 33.60 8.17 -1.75
N THR A 207 33.13 7.31 -2.64
CA THR A 207 33.59 5.92 -2.78
C THR A 207 34.04 5.68 -4.21
N VAL A 208 35.27 5.19 -4.38
CA VAL A 208 35.79 4.77 -5.68
C VAL A 208 35.55 3.27 -5.85
N PHE A 209 34.75 2.92 -6.83
CA PHE A 209 34.50 1.54 -7.23
C PHE A 209 35.39 1.19 -8.40
N THR A 210 35.97 -0.01 -8.37
CA THR A 210 36.80 -0.55 -9.45
C THR A 210 36.07 -1.73 -10.07
N VAL A 211 35.98 -1.76 -11.39
CA VAL A 211 35.47 -2.91 -12.14
C VAL A 211 36.61 -3.53 -12.96
N VAL A 212 36.74 -4.84 -12.87
CA VAL A 212 37.56 -5.66 -13.75
C VAL A 212 36.64 -6.48 -14.63
N SER A 213 36.82 -6.36 -15.94
CA SER A 213 36.12 -7.16 -16.95
C SER A 213 37.09 -8.07 -17.66
N THR A 214 36.73 -9.36 -17.84
CA THR A 214 37.64 -10.36 -18.37
C THR A 214 37.01 -11.22 -19.48
N ILE A 215 37.86 -11.63 -20.42
CA ILE A 215 37.65 -12.72 -21.38
C ILE A 215 38.88 -13.63 -21.28
N GLY A 216 38.74 -14.80 -20.66
CA GLY A 216 39.90 -15.65 -20.40
C GLY A 216 40.98 -14.91 -19.60
N LYS A 217 42.19 -14.81 -20.18
CA LYS A 217 43.34 -14.09 -19.57
C LYS A 217 43.36 -12.60 -19.90
N CYS A 218 42.66 -12.15 -20.92
CA CYS A 218 42.50 -10.72 -21.20
C CYS A 218 41.64 -10.06 -20.13
N ASN A 219 42.10 -8.96 -19.59
CA ASN A 219 41.33 -8.16 -18.63
C ASN A 219 41.52 -6.68 -18.85
N GLN A 220 40.55 -5.90 -18.40
CA GLN A 220 40.60 -4.46 -18.37
C GLN A 220 40.01 -3.96 -17.09
N THR A 221 40.59 -2.91 -16.54
CA THR A 221 40.19 -2.31 -15.28
C THR A 221 39.79 -0.86 -15.49
N ARG A 222 38.68 -0.42 -14.85
CA ARG A 222 38.22 0.97 -14.80
C ARG A 222 37.69 1.29 -13.41
N THR A 223 37.65 2.56 -13.13
CA THR A 223 37.10 3.09 -11.88
C THR A 223 35.92 4.03 -12.15
N VAL A 224 35.05 4.15 -11.19
CA VAL A 224 33.96 5.11 -11.14
C VAL A 224 33.80 5.62 -9.71
N THR A 225 33.64 6.94 -9.57
CA THR A 225 33.44 7.58 -8.27
C THR A 225 31.97 7.81 -8.02
N VAL A 226 31.47 7.34 -6.87
CA VAL A 226 30.12 7.62 -6.40
C VAL A 226 30.24 8.49 -5.16
N ASN A 227 29.71 9.71 -5.25
CA ASN A 227 29.61 10.62 -4.12
C ASN A 227 28.25 10.45 -3.46
N THR A 228 28.19 10.58 -2.12
CA THR A 228 26.94 10.58 -1.35
C THR A 228 26.74 11.92 -0.68
N VAL A 229 25.52 12.44 -0.77
CA VAL A 229 25.08 13.68 -0.09
C VAL A 229 23.94 13.36 0.89
N PRO A 230 23.90 14.01 2.05
CA PRO A 230 22.83 13.76 3.00
C PRO A 230 21.48 14.19 2.43
N TYR A 231 20.41 13.57 2.88
CA TYR A 231 19.06 14.08 2.67
C TYR A 231 18.90 15.42 3.39
N PRO A 232 18.09 16.36 2.87
CA PRO A 232 17.77 17.56 3.60
C PRO A 232 17.03 17.22 4.91
N LEU A 233 17.27 18.00 5.95
CA LEU A 233 16.49 17.93 7.18
C LEU A 233 15.20 18.72 7.01
N VAL A 234 14.10 18.12 7.41
CA VAL A 234 12.76 18.73 7.32
C VAL A 234 12.02 18.43 8.62
N ASN A 235 11.49 19.48 9.25
CA ASN A 235 10.68 19.38 10.46
C ASN A 235 9.53 20.39 10.34
N ALA A 236 8.31 19.88 10.40
CA ALA A 236 7.07 20.66 10.27
C ALA A 236 6.62 21.31 11.59
N GLY A 237 7.34 21.07 12.68
CA GLY A 237 6.94 21.49 14.02
C GLY A 237 6.01 20.50 14.73
N PRO A 238 5.66 20.79 15.99
CA PRO A 238 4.75 19.96 16.77
C PRO A 238 3.30 20.13 16.30
N ASP A 239 2.48 19.12 16.59
CA ASP A 239 1.02 19.18 16.46
C ASP A 239 0.46 20.26 17.41
N ASP A 240 -0.61 20.91 16.98
CA ASP A 240 -1.25 21.98 17.75
C ASP A 240 -2.77 21.99 17.56
N ALA A 241 -3.48 22.71 18.45
CA ALA A 241 -4.93 22.82 18.41
C ALA A 241 -5.36 24.29 18.31
N ILE A 242 -6.33 24.57 17.45
CA ILE A 242 -6.92 25.91 17.27
C ILE A 242 -8.44 25.85 17.36
N CYS A 243 -9.05 26.98 17.68
CA CYS A 243 -10.50 27.11 17.61
C CYS A 243 -10.99 27.27 16.16
N PHE A 244 -12.20 26.83 15.90
CA PHE A 244 -12.83 27.03 14.61
C PHE A 244 -12.82 28.51 14.20
N GLY A 245 -12.26 28.76 13.02
CA GLY A 245 -12.13 30.10 12.46
C GLY A 245 -10.83 30.85 12.81
N ASP A 246 -10.00 30.27 13.69
CA ASP A 246 -8.69 30.83 14.04
C ASP A 246 -7.63 30.51 12.97
N THR A 247 -6.52 31.18 13.11
CA THR A 247 -5.34 31.02 12.23
C THR A 247 -4.12 30.70 13.08
N ILE A 248 -3.32 29.73 12.62
CA ILE A 248 -2.04 29.36 13.23
C ILE A 248 -0.90 29.57 12.25
N LEU A 249 0.31 29.80 12.76
CA LEU A 249 1.54 29.85 11.97
C LEU A 249 2.22 28.48 11.98
N LEU A 250 2.36 27.89 10.81
CA LEU A 250 3.20 26.72 10.59
C LEU A 250 4.62 27.18 10.27
N THR A 251 5.62 26.57 10.91
CA THR A 251 7.03 26.96 10.76
C THR A 251 7.85 25.73 10.40
N ALA A 252 8.37 25.70 9.19
CA ALA A 252 9.34 24.71 8.76
C ALA A 252 10.72 24.98 9.36
N ASN A 253 11.34 23.94 9.88
CA ASN A 253 12.73 23.95 10.35
C ASN A 253 13.53 22.89 9.59
N GLY A 254 14.81 23.20 9.33
CA GLY A 254 15.73 22.27 8.63
C GLY A 254 16.68 23.05 7.72
N ASP A 255 17.31 22.29 6.80
CA ASP A 255 18.31 22.81 5.84
C ASP A 255 17.87 22.66 4.37
N ALA A 256 16.59 22.35 4.13
CA ALA A 256 16.01 22.34 2.79
C ALA A 256 16.00 23.77 2.21
N GLU A 257 16.26 23.90 0.91
CA GLU A 257 16.26 25.20 0.22
C GLU A 257 14.88 25.61 -0.30
N ASN A 258 14.06 24.61 -0.67
CA ASN A 258 12.72 24.83 -1.17
C ASN A 258 11.72 24.07 -0.32
N TRP A 259 10.66 24.78 0.06
CA TRP A 259 9.59 24.30 0.90
C TRP A 259 8.29 24.22 0.13
N LEU A 260 7.45 23.26 0.48
CA LEU A 260 6.08 23.18 -0.02
C LEU A 260 5.19 22.51 1.02
N TRP A 261 4.21 23.27 1.51
CA TRP A 261 3.17 22.80 2.40
C TRP A 261 1.93 22.34 1.63
N LEU A 262 1.34 21.23 2.04
CA LEU A 262 0.13 20.66 1.44
C LEU A 262 -0.83 20.17 2.53
N PRO A 263 -2.17 20.29 2.35
CA PRO A 263 -2.86 20.93 1.23
C PRO A 263 -2.73 22.45 1.23
N ALA A 264 -2.61 23.06 0.06
CA ALA A 264 -2.34 24.51 -0.08
C ALA A 264 -3.60 25.38 0.10
N ALA A 265 -4.81 24.82 -0.01
CA ALA A 265 -6.06 25.60 -0.08
C ALA A 265 -6.36 26.43 1.18
N THR A 266 -5.86 26.00 2.33
CA THR A 266 -6.05 26.67 3.63
C THR A 266 -4.76 27.31 4.15
N LEU A 267 -3.84 27.65 3.25
CA LEU A 267 -2.55 28.25 3.57
C LEU A 267 -2.38 29.61 2.88
N GLY A 268 -1.75 30.55 3.58
CA GLY A 268 -1.45 31.88 3.02
C GLY A 268 -0.34 31.86 1.97
N THR A 269 0.78 31.21 2.28
CA THR A 269 1.98 31.11 1.44
C THR A 269 2.60 29.73 1.51
N PRO A 270 2.06 28.74 0.75
CA PRO A 270 2.43 27.32 0.93
C PRO A 270 3.87 26.99 0.52
N THR A 271 4.56 27.87 -0.17
CA THR A 271 5.96 27.70 -0.60
C THR A 271 6.99 28.34 0.33
N ASN A 272 6.57 28.99 1.39
CA ASN A 272 7.47 29.63 2.34
C ASN A 272 7.74 28.69 3.53
N ALA A 273 8.89 28.87 4.17
CA ALA A 273 9.21 28.16 5.41
C ALA A 273 8.19 28.46 6.51
N VAL A 274 7.69 29.70 6.58
CA VAL A 274 6.64 30.12 7.51
C VAL A 274 5.39 30.47 6.71
N THR A 275 4.27 29.86 7.09
CA THR A 275 2.96 30.11 6.45
C THR A 275 1.85 30.15 7.49
N SER A 276 0.82 30.97 7.24
CA SER A 276 -0.41 30.93 8.03
C SER A 276 -1.32 29.80 7.54
N ALA A 277 -1.93 29.09 8.48
CA ALA A 277 -2.94 28.05 8.20
C ALA A 277 -4.26 28.42 8.89
N PHE A 278 -5.38 28.25 8.15
CA PHE A 278 -6.75 28.57 8.60
C PHE A 278 -7.74 27.45 8.21
N PRO A 279 -7.49 26.23 8.70
CA PRO A 279 -8.35 25.08 8.38
C PRO A 279 -9.71 25.22 9.06
N SER A 280 -10.78 24.79 8.39
CA SER A 280 -12.14 24.75 8.95
C SER A 280 -12.45 23.40 9.65
N PHE A 281 -11.58 22.42 9.55
CA PHE A 281 -11.66 21.13 10.22
C PHE A 281 -10.24 20.61 10.47
N THR A 282 -10.10 19.68 11.41
CA THR A 282 -8.81 19.06 11.73
C THR A 282 -8.10 18.60 10.47
N THR A 283 -6.90 19.13 10.23
CA THR A 283 -6.15 18.97 8.99
C THR A 283 -4.70 18.59 9.28
N SER A 284 -4.23 17.55 8.64
CA SER A 284 -2.81 17.20 8.61
C SER A 284 -2.13 17.92 7.44
N TYR A 285 -1.15 18.74 7.75
CA TYR A 285 -0.31 19.39 6.75
C TYR A 285 0.98 18.63 6.56
N ILE A 286 1.33 18.38 5.31
CA ILE A 286 2.56 17.72 4.90
C ILE A 286 3.52 18.79 4.44
N LEU A 287 4.67 18.85 5.07
CA LEU A 287 5.80 19.69 4.63
C LEU A 287 6.71 18.86 3.74
N ARG A 288 6.94 19.33 2.53
CA ARG A 288 7.91 18.80 1.58
C ARG A 288 9.11 19.75 1.50
N GLY A 289 10.29 19.23 1.80
CA GLY A 289 11.57 19.94 1.61
C GLY A 289 12.39 19.35 0.47
N THR A 290 13.04 20.19 -0.33
CA THR A 290 14.01 19.78 -1.35
C THR A 290 15.25 20.64 -1.27
N SER A 291 16.41 20.08 -1.64
CA SER A 291 17.68 20.79 -1.75
C SER A 291 18.25 20.65 -3.16
N THR A 292 18.86 21.72 -3.67
CA THR A 292 19.61 21.71 -4.94
C THR A 292 21.10 21.48 -4.72
N LEU A 293 21.61 21.73 -3.51
CA LEU A 293 23.01 21.59 -3.13
C LEU A 293 23.35 20.21 -2.55
N GLY A 294 22.32 19.47 -2.11
CA GLY A 294 22.43 18.17 -1.51
C GLY A 294 21.74 17.06 -2.32
N CYS A 295 20.98 16.22 -1.61
CA CYS A 295 20.18 15.18 -2.23
C CYS A 295 18.96 15.80 -2.94
N PRO A 296 18.75 15.54 -4.25
CA PRO A 296 17.63 16.09 -5.00
C PRO A 296 16.27 15.46 -4.66
N LYS A 297 16.28 14.40 -3.88
CA LYS A 297 15.03 13.72 -3.47
C LYS A 297 14.33 14.52 -2.39
N PRO A 298 13.00 14.62 -2.46
CA PRO A 298 12.22 15.31 -1.43
C PRO A 298 12.22 14.51 -0.13
N VAL A 299 12.19 15.24 0.98
CA VAL A 299 11.90 14.71 2.32
C VAL A 299 10.60 15.34 2.80
N PHE A 300 9.87 14.60 3.60
CA PHE A 300 8.54 14.98 4.08
C PHE A 300 8.49 14.88 5.59
N ASP A 301 7.73 15.79 6.19
CA ASP A 301 7.30 15.71 7.57
C ASP A 301 5.87 16.20 7.68
N THR A 302 5.20 15.94 8.78
CA THR A 302 3.78 16.24 8.95
C THR A 302 3.51 16.92 10.27
N VAL A 303 2.56 17.86 10.27
CA VAL A 303 2.02 18.49 11.47
C VAL A 303 0.49 18.40 11.43
N LEU A 304 -0.11 17.99 12.55
CA LEU A 304 -1.56 17.95 12.70
C LEU A 304 -2.03 19.25 13.35
N VAL A 305 -2.92 19.97 12.66
CA VAL A 305 -3.65 21.09 13.25
C VAL A 305 -5.06 20.61 13.58
N GLN A 306 -5.30 20.40 14.88
CA GLN A 306 -6.62 20.02 15.38
C GLN A 306 -7.52 21.25 15.44
N VAL A 307 -8.68 21.21 14.80
CA VAL A 307 -9.68 22.27 14.88
C VAL A 307 -10.76 21.86 15.88
N VAL A 308 -10.85 22.62 16.96
CA VAL A 308 -11.91 22.47 17.96
C VAL A 308 -13.18 23.10 17.39
N PRO A 309 -14.28 22.36 17.27
CA PRO A 309 -15.51 22.89 16.72
C PRO A 309 -16.06 24.05 17.57
N PRO A 310 -16.94 24.90 17.00
CA PRO A 310 -17.56 25.98 17.76
C PRO A 310 -18.20 25.47 19.05
N VAL A 311 -17.91 26.15 20.17
CA VAL A 311 -18.46 25.78 21.47
C VAL A 311 -19.98 26.09 21.49
N PRO A 312 -20.87 25.10 21.66
CA PRO A 312 -22.30 25.31 21.65
C PRO A 312 -22.78 25.84 23.03
N ALA A 313 -22.34 27.07 23.37
CA ALA A 313 -22.72 27.70 24.63
C ALA A 313 -24.26 27.82 24.72
N PHE A 314 -24.80 27.41 25.86
CA PHE A 314 -26.24 27.53 26.15
C PHE A 314 -26.40 27.83 27.64
N ALA A 315 -26.88 29.05 27.99
CA ALA A 315 -27.11 29.54 29.35
C ALA A 315 -28.49 29.14 29.93
N GLY A 316 -29.29 28.47 29.14
CA GLY A 316 -30.71 28.17 29.43
C GLY A 316 -31.66 29.13 28.73
N ASN A 317 -32.96 28.75 28.69
CA ASN A 317 -33.99 29.59 28.10
C ASN A 317 -34.34 30.76 29.04
N ASP A 318 -34.71 31.90 28.45
CA ASP A 318 -35.22 33.02 29.20
C ASP A 318 -36.36 32.53 30.08
N THR A 319 -36.39 33.01 31.33
CA THR A 319 -37.25 32.45 32.34
C THR A 319 -37.81 33.54 33.28
N LEU A 320 -38.65 33.12 34.19
CA LEU A 320 -39.23 33.98 35.20
C LEU A 320 -39.09 33.37 36.60
N VAL A 321 -38.97 34.20 37.64
CA VAL A 321 -38.83 33.77 39.02
C VAL A 321 -39.55 34.76 39.96
N VAL A 322 -40.02 34.26 41.09
CA VAL A 322 -40.55 35.08 42.17
C VAL A 322 -39.44 35.49 43.14
N VAL A 323 -39.50 36.71 43.66
CA VAL A 323 -38.55 37.21 44.70
C VAL A 323 -38.38 36.19 45.85
N GLY A 324 -37.12 35.89 46.19
CA GLY A 324 -36.75 34.93 47.23
C GLY A 324 -36.89 33.46 46.85
N GLN A 325 -37.37 33.15 45.64
CA GLN A 325 -37.38 31.79 45.15
C GLN A 325 -36.02 31.42 44.52
N PRO A 326 -35.42 30.28 44.90
CA PRO A 326 -34.18 29.82 44.26
C PRO A 326 -34.50 29.41 42.82
N LEU A 327 -33.66 29.94 41.91
CA LEU A 327 -33.73 29.61 40.48
C LEU A 327 -32.45 28.84 40.11
N GLN A 328 -32.58 27.60 39.73
CA GLN A 328 -31.47 26.79 39.21
C GLN A 328 -31.21 27.20 37.76
N LEU A 329 -30.03 27.70 37.45
CA LEU A 329 -29.55 27.88 36.10
C LEU A 329 -28.93 26.58 35.59
N ASN A 330 -28.94 26.35 34.29
CA ASN A 330 -28.44 25.14 33.67
C ASN A 330 -27.63 25.49 32.41
N GLY A 331 -26.37 25.84 32.60
CA GLY A 331 -25.46 26.12 31.52
C GLY A 331 -24.85 24.84 30.92
N SER A 332 -24.60 24.87 29.62
CA SER A 332 -23.91 23.77 28.91
C SER A 332 -23.05 24.29 27.78
N GLY A 333 -22.23 23.42 27.17
CA GLY A 333 -21.45 23.69 25.97
C GLY A 333 -19.94 23.52 26.13
N GLY A 334 -19.37 23.62 27.33
CA GLY A 334 -17.95 23.44 27.59
C GLY A 334 -17.68 22.72 28.91
N THR A 335 -16.45 22.86 29.41
CA THR A 335 -16.01 22.25 30.68
C THR A 335 -15.66 23.27 31.77
N ILE A 336 -15.36 24.49 31.39
CA ILE A 336 -15.09 25.61 32.28
C ILE A 336 -16.21 26.63 32.12
N TYR A 337 -16.74 27.16 33.19
CA TYR A 337 -17.86 28.09 33.21
C TYR A 337 -17.56 29.34 33.97
N GLN A 338 -18.08 30.47 33.51
CA GLN A 338 -18.03 31.74 34.16
C GLN A 338 -19.31 32.54 33.91
N TRP A 339 -20.08 32.81 34.96
CA TRP A 339 -21.28 33.61 34.90
C TRP A 339 -21.02 35.07 35.33
N THR A 340 -21.57 36.00 34.56
CA THR A 340 -21.38 37.44 34.82
C THR A 340 -22.74 38.15 34.61
N PRO A 341 -23.13 39.11 35.48
CA PRO A 341 -22.48 39.52 36.74
C PRO A 341 -22.62 38.46 37.84
N PRO A 342 -21.80 38.50 38.93
CA PRO A 342 -21.86 37.53 40.01
C PRO A 342 -23.04 37.69 40.98
N ASP A 343 -23.77 38.83 40.90
CA ASP A 343 -24.85 39.16 41.80
C ASP A 343 -25.91 38.07 41.84
N PHE A 344 -26.40 37.79 43.03
CA PHE A 344 -27.46 36.81 43.31
C PHE A 344 -27.08 35.34 43.12
N LEU A 345 -25.88 35.02 42.60
CA LEU A 345 -25.45 33.66 42.39
C LEU A 345 -24.69 33.08 43.55
N ASN A 346 -24.92 31.80 43.85
CA ASN A 346 -24.16 31.08 44.87
C ASN A 346 -22.71 30.72 44.42
N ASN A 347 -22.49 30.53 43.12
CA ASN A 347 -21.20 30.23 42.54
C ASN A 347 -21.21 30.58 41.03
N THR A 348 -20.23 31.34 40.57
CA THR A 348 -20.14 31.78 39.18
C THR A 348 -19.35 30.84 38.29
N GLY A 349 -18.61 29.85 38.86
CA GLY A 349 -17.69 28.95 38.11
C GLY A 349 -18.24 27.55 37.86
N ILE A 350 -19.54 27.31 38.08
CA ILE A 350 -20.16 26.00 37.84
C ILE A 350 -21.24 26.08 36.76
N PRO A 351 -21.54 24.97 36.04
CA PRO A 351 -22.53 25.00 34.98
C PRO A 351 -23.95 25.31 35.48
N ASN A 352 -24.26 24.97 36.72
CA ASN A 352 -25.59 24.99 37.27
C ASN A 352 -25.68 25.77 38.60
N PRO A 353 -25.37 27.09 38.63
CA PRO A 353 -25.50 27.87 39.81
C PRO A 353 -26.96 28.10 40.21
N VAL A 354 -27.18 28.45 41.48
CA VAL A 354 -28.51 28.86 42.00
C VAL A 354 -28.48 30.36 42.19
N ALA A 355 -29.51 31.02 41.60
CA ALA A 355 -29.77 32.45 41.79
C ALA A 355 -30.91 32.66 42.77
N ILE A 356 -30.79 33.65 43.70
CA ILE A 356 -31.83 34.08 44.63
C ILE A 356 -31.94 35.59 44.54
N PHE A 357 -33.02 36.10 43.91
CA PHE A 357 -33.20 37.51 43.68
C PHE A 357 -33.96 38.20 44.81
N ASP A 358 -33.61 39.45 45.06
CA ASP A 358 -34.33 40.35 45.91
C ASP A 358 -35.31 41.25 45.12
N ALA A 359 -36.03 42.14 45.79
CA ALA A 359 -37.01 43.01 45.15
C ALA A 359 -36.41 44.27 44.47
N SER A 360 -35.07 44.36 44.38
CA SER A 360 -34.40 45.57 43.87
C SER A 360 -34.52 45.68 42.32
N ARG A 361 -34.74 44.57 41.63
CA ARG A 361 -34.79 44.53 40.16
C ARG A 361 -36.06 43.82 39.67
N GLU A 362 -36.51 44.12 38.43
CA GLU A 362 -37.62 43.44 37.74
C GLU A 362 -37.12 42.54 36.60
N ASN A 363 -35.97 42.84 36.04
CA ASN A 363 -35.32 42.04 35.04
C ASN A 363 -33.83 41.96 35.39
N PHE A 364 -33.25 40.81 35.10
CA PHE A 364 -31.83 40.54 35.27
C PHE A 364 -31.33 39.64 34.17
N SER A 365 -30.08 39.85 33.68
CA SER A 365 -29.48 39.03 32.63
C SER A 365 -28.14 38.51 33.11
N TYR A 366 -27.90 37.24 32.91
CA TYR A 366 -26.58 36.66 33.03
C TYR A 366 -26.01 36.36 31.67
N ILE A 367 -24.70 36.66 31.47
CA ILE A 367 -23.92 36.18 30.36
C ILE A 367 -23.07 35.02 30.93
N MET A 368 -23.24 33.85 30.31
CA MET A 368 -22.42 32.70 30.63
C MET A 368 -21.32 32.61 29.56
N ARG A 369 -20.05 32.61 30.00
CA ARG A 369 -18.90 32.19 29.20
C ARG A 369 -18.64 30.72 29.51
N THR A 370 -18.51 29.91 28.50
CA THR A 370 -18.05 28.52 28.65
C THR A 370 -16.87 28.27 27.74
N GLU A 371 -15.93 27.41 28.19
CA GLU A 371 -14.63 27.19 27.55
C GLU A 371 -14.30 25.71 27.52
N THR A 372 -13.60 25.26 26.45
CA THR A 372 -13.05 23.91 26.33
C THR A 372 -11.64 23.84 26.94
N PRO A 373 -11.08 22.64 27.17
CA PRO A 373 -9.70 22.48 27.67
C PRO A 373 -8.64 23.11 26.76
N GLU A 374 -8.91 23.20 25.47
CA GLU A 374 -8.02 23.80 24.45
C GLU A 374 -8.10 25.34 24.43
N GLY A 375 -8.93 25.96 25.29
CA GLY A 375 -9.07 27.40 25.39
C GLY A 375 -10.10 28.03 24.47
N CYS A 376 -10.87 27.25 23.72
CA CYS A 376 -11.95 27.76 22.88
C CYS A 376 -13.18 28.09 23.72
N PHE A 377 -13.75 29.27 23.50
CA PHE A 377 -14.85 29.74 24.33
C PHE A 377 -15.98 30.33 23.50
N ALA A 378 -17.17 30.36 24.10
CA ALA A 378 -18.32 31.04 23.57
C ALA A 378 -19.15 31.65 24.70
N TYR A 379 -20.05 32.54 24.34
CA TYR A 379 -20.97 33.20 25.26
C TYR A 379 -22.42 32.89 24.89
N ASP A 380 -23.27 32.83 25.94
CA ASP A 380 -24.71 32.87 25.78
C ASP A 380 -25.34 33.67 26.91
N THR A 381 -26.53 34.14 26.73
CA THR A 381 -27.22 35.04 27.68
C THR A 381 -28.58 34.49 28.03
N ILE A 382 -28.89 34.49 29.33
CA ILE A 382 -30.22 34.18 29.83
C ILE A 382 -30.84 35.44 30.46
N ASN A 383 -32.07 35.76 30.10
CA ASN A 383 -32.84 36.85 30.65
C ASN A 383 -33.89 36.31 31.64
N ILE A 384 -33.94 36.92 32.79
CA ILE A 384 -34.78 36.50 33.91
C ILE A 384 -35.69 37.63 34.30
N ARG A 385 -37.01 37.40 34.27
CA ARG A 385 -38.03 38.33 34.76
C ARG A 385 -38.38 38.02 36.20
N ILE A 386 -38.30 39.00 37.08
CA ILE A 386 -38.44 38.84 38.52
C ILE A 386 -39.83 39.43 38.91
N PHE A 387 -40.70 38.57 39.45
CA PHE A 387 -41.98 39.01 40.00
C PHE A 387 -41.81 39.37 41.46
N LYS A 388 -42.17 40.61 41.81
CA LYS A 388 -42.12 41.17 43.19
C LYS A 388 -43.26 40.72 44.07
N THR A 389 -44.17 39.88 43.56
CA THR A 389 -45.28 39.32 44.33
C THR A 389 -44.76 38.36 45.38
N ALA A 390 -45.15 38.53 46.62
CA ALA A 390 -44.77 37.60 47.69
C ALA A 390 -45.30 36.18 47.37
N PRO A 391 -44.60 35.11 47.82
CA PRO A 391 -45.12 33.76 47.73
C PRO A 391 -46.56 33.67 48.28
N ASP A 392 -47.46 33.09 47.53
CA ASP A 392 -48.87 33.05 47.91
C ASP A 392 -49.60 31.84 47.28
N ILE A 393 -50.77 31.50 47.87
CA ILE A 393 -51.67 30.48 47.34
C ILE A 393 -53.04 31.16 47.09
N PHE A 394 -53.46 31.09 45.85
CA PHE A 394 -54.73 31.66 45.37
C PHE A 394 -55.78 30.55 45.19
N VAL A 395 -56.98 30.75 45.64
CA VAL A 395 -58.12 29.85 45.43
C VAL A 395 -59.21 30.63 44.74
N PRO A 396 -59.80 30.13 43.66
CA PRO A 396 -60.93 30.78 42.99
C PRO A 396 -62.07 31.00 43.93
N THR A 397 -62.83 32.08 43.74
CA THR A 397 -64.00 32.44 44.58
C THR A 397 -65.29 31.79 44.10
N GLY A 398 -65.34 31.17 42.95
CA GLY A 398 -66.46 30.43 42.40
C GLY A 398 -66.01 29.42 41.35
N PHE A 399 -66.73 28.36 41.11
CA PHE A 399 -66.54 27.38 40.03
C PHE A 399 -67.86 26.78 39.59
N THR A 400 -67.95 26.28 38.37
CA THR A 400 -69.09 25.77 37.66
C THR A 400 -68.88 24.40 37.11
N PRO A 401 -69.04 23.31 37.84
CA PRO A 401 -68.82 21.94 37.36
C PRO A 401 -69.98 21.46 36.46
N ASP A 402 -70.08 22.02 35.25
CA ASP A 402 -71.08 21.71 34.25
C ASP A 402 -70.54 20.84 33.09
N GLY A 403 -69.26 20.48 33.13
CA GLY A 403 -68.58 19.58 32.17
C GLY A 403 -68.15 20.23 30.86
N ASN A 404 -68.17 21.58 30.81
CA ASN A 404 -67.84 22.34 29.59
C ASN A 404 -66.29 22.55 29.42
N GLY A 405 -65.47 22.07 30.38
CA GLY A 405 -63.99 22.20 30.41
C GLY A 405 -63.49 23.52 30.99
N LEU A 406 -64.37 24.42 31.43
CA LEU A 406 -64.06 25.72 32.01
C LEU A 406 -64.58 25.84 33.46
N ASN A 407 -63.64 26.03 34.40
CA ASN A 407 -63.96 26.16 35.85
C ASN A 407 -64.75 24.96 36.44
N ASP A 408 -64.63 23.79 35.84
CA ASP A 408 -65.30 22.57 36.32
C ASP A 408 -64.72 22.02 37.62
N VAL A 409 -63.52 22.46 37.96
CA VAL A 409 -62.81 21.94 39.13
C VAL A 409 -62.21 23.07 39.93
N LEU A 410 -62.51 23.09 41.22
CA LEU A 410 -61.93 24.04 42.18
C LEU A 410 -60.59 23.55 42.61
N ARG A 411 -59.54 24.24 42.21
CA ARG A 411 -58.14 23.92 42.63
C ARG A 411 -57.34 25.17 43.03
N PRO A 412 -56.41 25.08 43.98
CA PRO A 412 -55.54 26.18 44.34
C PRO A 412 -54.49 26.41 43.28
N PHE A 413 -54.02 27.64 43.11
CA PHE A 413 -52.89 28.05 42.31
C PHE A 413 -51.82 28.60 43.24
N ALA A 414 -50.66 27.97 43.26
CA ALA A 414 -49.57 28.35 44.13
C ALA A 414 -48.47 29.09 43.36
N VAL A 415 -47.93 30.17 43.94
CA VAL A 415 -46.80 30.93 43.42
C VAL A 415 -45.75 31.00 44.49
N GLY A 416 -44.50 30.56 44.21
CA GLY A 416 -43.40 30.61 45.15
C GLY A 416 -43.53 29.66 46.36
N ILE A 417 -44.28 28.57 46.20
CA ILE A 417 -44.49 27.53 47.23
C ILE A 417 -43.57 26.36 46.96
N ALA A 418 -42.67 26.01 47.90
CA ALA A 418 -41.77 24.90 47.80
C ALA A 418 -42.40 23.54 48.16
N GLN A 419 -43.29 23.58 49.15
CA GLN A 419 -44.02 22.40 49.60
C GLN A 419 -45.48 22.73 49.76
N PHE A 420 -46.36 21.98 49.10
CA PHE A 420 -47.80 22.09 49.27
C PHE A 420 -48.26 21.08 50.31
N ASP A 421 -48.89 21.57 51.42
CA ASP A 421 -49.30 20.69 52.51
C ASP A 421 -50.65 20.07 52.24
N TYR A 422 -51.67 20.94 52.05
CA TYR A 422 -53.04 20.48 51.76
C TYR A 422 -53.93 21.60 51.21
N PHE A 423 -54.98 21.16 50.51
CA PHE A 423 -56.20 21.95 50.22
C PHE A 423 -57.36 21.13 50.65
N ARG A 424 -58.26 21.76 51.48
CA ARG A 424 -59.48 21.13 52.03
C ARG A 424 -60.70 22.02 51.80
N VAL A 425 -61.82 21.39 51.49
CA VAL A 425 -63.09 22.08 51.31
C VAL A 425 -64.19 21.51 52.26
N PHE A 426 -64.91 22.41 52.87
CA PHE A 426 -65.94 22.06 53.87
C PHE A 426 -67.26 22.61 53.47
N ASN A 427 -68.36 21.87 53.74
CA ASN A 427 -69.75 22.35 53.56
C ASN A 427 -70.13 23.26 54.74
N ARG A 428 -71.36 23.84 54.69
CA ARG A 428 -71.90 24.74 55.70
C ARG A 428 -72.05 24.12 57.10
N TRP A 429 -71.95 22.81 57.19
CA TRP A 429 -72.01 22.06 58.46
C TRP A 429 -70.67 21.75 59.03
N GLY A 430 -69.62 22.23 58.40
CA GLY A 430 -68.23 21.94 58.77
C GLY A 430 -67.69 20.54 58.38
N GLN A 431 -68.45 19.76 57.60
CA GLN A 431 -68.01 18.49 57.09
C GLN A 431 -67.05 18.67 55.94
N GLU A 432 -65.87 17.99 55.96
CA GLU A 432 -64.95 17.97 54.89
C GLU A 432 -65.50 17.20 53.70
N VAL A 433 -65.70 17.89 52.57
CA VAL A 433 -66.26 17.31 51.34
C VAL A 433 -65.16 17.01 50.29
N PHE A 434 -63.98 17.63 50.44
CA PHE A 434 -62.79 17.34 49.60
C PHE A 434 -61.52 17.64 50.34
N ALA A 435 -60.46 16.79 50.11
CA ALA A 435 -59.16 17.07 50.58
C ALA A 435 -58.12 16.53 49.57
N THR A 436 -57.03 17.27 49.37
CA THR A 436 -55.88 16.87 48.56
C THR A 436 -54.58 17.43 49.13
N THR A 437 -53.48 16.71 48.88
CA THR A 437 -52.09 17.14 49.11
C THR A 437 -51.34 17.43 47.82
N SER A 438 -52.07 17.42 46.66
CA SER A 438 -51.50 17.73 45.34
C SER A 438 -52.18 18.95 44.74
N LEU A 439 -51.39 19.88 44.17
CA LEU A 439 -51.89 21.05 43.44
C LEU A 439 -52.60 20.69 42.13
N GLU A 440 -52.37 19.53 41.62
CA GLU A 440 -52.97 19.04 40.37
C GLU A 440 -54.45 18.59 40.58
N ASN A 441 -54.78 18.22 41.80
CA ASN A 441 -56.07 17.73 42.16
C ASN A 441 -57.01 18.86 42.66
N GLY A 442 -58.24 18.83 42.23
CA GLY A 442 -59.23 19.79 42.67
C GLY A 442 -60.55 19.14 42.91
N TRP A 443 -61.44 19.92 43.56
CA TRP A 443 -62.83 19.50 43.88
C TRP A 443 -63.74 19.74 42.70
N ASP A 444 -64.42 18.69 42.21
CA ASP A 444 -65.40 18.69 41.13
C ASP A 444 -66.83 18.99 41.57
N GLY A 445 -67.09 19.43 42.81
CA GLY A 445 -68.39 19.69 43.35
C GLY A 445 -69.16 18.42 43.77
N THR A 446 -68.48 17.26 43.91
CA THR A 446 -69.10 16.04 44.40
C THR A 446 -68.54 15.63 45.76
N PHE A 447 -69.24 14.87 46.56
CA PHE A 447 -68.78 14.17 47.76
C PHE A 447 -69.32 12.74 47.72
N LYS A 448 -68.41 11.77 47.73
CA LYS A 448 -68.70 10.34 47.61
C LYS A 448 -69.51 10.05 46.35
N SER A 449 -69.19 10.71 45.24
CA SER A 449 -69.88 10.64 43.94
C SER A 449 -71.29 11.22 43.93
N ILE A 450 -71.69 11.93 44.97
CA ILE A 450 -72.99 12.63 45.04
C ILE A 450 -72.72 14.13 44.82
N GLN A 451 -73.46 14.68 43.87
CA GLN A 451 -73.40 16.13 43.61
C GLN A 451 -73.84 16.92 44.84
N GLN A 452 -73.06 17.93 45.15
CA GLN A 452 -73.33 18.82 46.28
C GLN A 452 -74.23 19.99 45.82
N ASP A 453 -75.03 20.51 46.72
CA ASP A 453 -75.92 21.62 46.41
C ASP A 453 -75.15 22.90 46.05
N PRO A 454 -75.68 23.70 45.10
CA PRO A 454 -75.20 25.07 44.87
C PRO A 454 -75.21 25.88 46.14
N GLY A 455 -74.12 26.65 46.37
CA GLY A 455 -73.95 27.44 47.57
C GLY A 455 -72.54 27.71 47.95
N THR A 456 -72.37 28.27 49.16
CA THR A 456 -71.03 28.66 49.66
C THR A 456 -70.40 27.53 50.44
N TYR A 457 -69.16 27.22 50.11
CA TYR A 457 -68.31 26.26 50.78
C TYR A 457 -67.06 26.99 51.37
N ALA A 458 -66.60 26.53 52.52
CA ALA A 458 -65.40 27.08 53.12
C ALA A 458 -64.18 26.25 52.65
N TRP A 459 -63.05 26.86 52.49
CA TRP A 459 -61.78 26.15 52.16
C TRP A 459 -60.64 26.60 53.08
N MET A 460 -59.64 25.68 53.23
CA MET A 460 -58.38 25.94 53.85
C MET A 460 -57.28 25.37 52.98
N VAL A 461 -56.16 26.12 52.87
CA VAL A 461 -54.98 25.72 52.15
C VAL A 461 -53.75 26.06 52.91
N SER A 462 -52.76 25.15 52.93
CA SER A 462 -51.46 25.38 53.55
C SER A 462 -50.35 24.93 52.62
N GLY A 463 -49.25 25.65 52.70
CA GLY A 463 -47.99 25.33 52.03
C GLY A 463 -46.82 26.06 52.68
N ILE A 464 -45.60 25.70 52.31
CA ILE A 464 -44.36 26.30 52.77
C ILE A 464 -43.67 26.93 51.58
N ASP A 465 -43.24 28.18 51.69
CA ASP A 465 -42.48 28.87 50.65
C ASP A 465 -41.01 28.41 50.61
N PHE A 466 -40.26 28.83 49.62
CA PHE A 466 -38.83 28.50 49.50
C PHE A 466 -37.93 29.07 50.59
N LEU A 467 -38.45 29.98 51.46
CA LEU A 467 -37.78 30.52 52.62
C LEU A 467 -38.16 29.79 53.91
N GLY A 468 -38.93 28.69 53.83
CA GLY A 468 -39.39 27.90 54.96
C GLY A 468 -40.53 28.50 55.73
N ARG A 469 -41.17 29.59 55.23
CA ARG A 469 -42.31 30.25 55.89
C ARG A 469 -43.59 29.57 55.52
N ARG A 470 -44.42 29.31 56.54
CA ARG A 470 -45.75 28.68 56.31
C ARG A 470 -46.77 29.71 55.85
N ILE A 471 -47.40 29.45 54.73
CA ILE A 471 -48.53 30.18 54.20
C ILE A 471 -49.80 29.37 54.50
N LEU A 472 -50.69 29.95 55.33
CA LEU A 472 -51.99 29.36 55.68
C LEU A 472 -53.07 30.32 55.26
N LYS A 473 -54.02 29.89 54.40
CA LYS A 473 -55.15 30.68 53.98
C LYS A 473 -56.45 29.92 54.17
N LYS A 474 -57.45 30.67 54.39
CA LYS A 474 -58.88 30.22 54.44
C LYS A 474 -59.78 31.21 53.77
N GLY A 475 -60.83 30.74 53.22
CA GLY A 475 -61.78 31.57 52.52
C GLY A 475 -63.03 30.79 52.15
N THR A 476 -63.81 31.37 51.29
CA THR A 476 -65.08 30.78 50.80
C THR A 476 -65.08 30.71 49.26
N VAL A 477 -65.79 29.77 48.73
CA VAL A 477 -66.01 29.57 47.29
C VAL A 477 -67.49 29.31 47.04
N VAL A 478 -68.00 29.79 45.95
CA VAL A 478 -69.41 29.55 45.53
C VAL A 478 -69.40 28.43 44.47
N LEU A 479 -70.11 27.36 44.78
CA LEU A 479 -70.45 26.33 43.80
C LEU A 479 -71.71 26.80 43.05
N ILE A 480 -71.62 26.94 41.73
CA ILE A 480 -72.71 27.39 40.84
C ILE A 480 -73.01 26.23 39.90
N ARG A 481 -74.29 25.99 39.64
CA ARG A 481 -74.74 24.99 38.67
C ARG A 481 -75.86 25.55 37.84
#